data_81cd167b15d5b1a75012e8db5b1a2799
#
_entry.id   81cd167b15d5b1a75012e8db5b1a2799
#
_cell.length_a   1.000
_cell.length_b   1.000
_cell.length_c   1.000
_cell.angle_alpha   90.00
_cell.angle_beta   90.00
_cell.angle_gamma   90.00
#
_symmetry.space_group_name_H-M   'P 1'
#
loop_
_entity.id
_entity.type
_entity.pdbx_description
1 polymer ?
#
loop_
_entity_poly.entity_id
_entity_poly.type
_entity_poly.pdbx_seq_one_letter_code
_entity_poly.pdbx_strand_id
1 'polypeptide(L)'
;ALDVHARAINEEMKLAAVHAIADLAKQPVPDVVNEVYHVNDLTFGPKYFIPKPVDPRLITEVSAAVAKAAMESGVARTPITDWEKYKQELRQLLGQETKLTRKLHDTARLHPQRVVFAEGGNPTMLKAAVQAKQEGICQPILLGNPDRLNRVASRLKLDLSDIEIVDMRADNEQGRRAKFAKH
;
A
#
# COMPACT_ATOMS: atom_id res chain seq x y z
N ALA A 1 1.14 -0.28 -23.04
CA ALA A 1 1.34 -0.29 -24.52
C ALA A 1 0.39 0.69 -25.22
N LEU A 2 -0.92 0.57 -25.00
CA LEU A 2 -1.92 1.44 -25.64
C LEU A 2 -1.77 2.91 -25.22
N ASP A 3 -1.59 3.19 -23.95
CA ASP A 3 -1.53 4.54 -23.40
C ASP A 3 -0.37 5.39 -23.93
N VAL A 4 0.72 4.75 -24.31
CA VAL A 4 1.88 5.39 -24.96
C VAL A 4 1.90 5.21 -26.48
N HIS A 5 0.82 4.67 -27.06
CA HIS A 5 0.70 4.39 -28.49
C HIS A 5 1.92 3.65 -29.05
N ALA A 6 2.37 2.62 -28.35
CA ALA A 6 3.56 1.87 -28.75
C ALA A 6 3.39 1.26 -30.15
N ARG A 7 4.46 1.31 -30.96
CA ARG A 7 4.48 0.75 -32.34
C ARG A 7 4.43 -0.77 -32.35
N ALA A 8 4.96 -1.40 -31.28
CA ALA A 8 5.00 -2.83 -31.11
C ALA A 8 5.07 -3.17 -29.62
N ILE A 9 4.78 -4.41 -29.28
CA ILE A 9 5.05 -4.98 -27.96
C ILE A 9 6.35 -5.77 -28.08
N ASN A 10 7.43 -5.23 -27.51
CA ASN A 10 8.76 -5.84 -27.53
C ASN A 10 9.05 -6.69 -26.28
N GLU A 11 10.22 -7.33 -26.25
CA GLU A 11 10.61 -8.19 -25.12
C GLU A 11 10.83 -7.41 -23.83
N GLU A 12 11.36 -6.18 -23.91
CA GLU A 12 11.57 -5.30 -22.77
C GLU A 12 10.24 -4.99 -22.06
N MET A 13 9.19 -4.74 -22.81
CA MET A 13 7.84 -4.50 -22.26
C MET A 13 7.26 -5.75 -21.60
N LYS A 14 7.47 -6.93 -22.18
CA LYS A 14 7.02 -8.20 -21.62
C LYS A 14 7.76 -8.51 -20.32
N LEU A 15 9.09 -8.35 -20.30
CA LEU A 15 9.90 -8.53 -19.10
C LEU A 15 9.53 -7.54 -18.00
N ALA A 16 9.29 -6.28 -18.34
CA ALA A 16 8.82 -5.28 -17.38
C ALA A 16 7.48 -5.68 -16.74
N ALA A 17 6.54 -6.24 -17.49
CA ALA A 17 5.30 -6.77 -16.96
C ALA A 17 5.54 -7.94 -16.00
N VAL A 18 6.40 -8.90 -16.38
CA VAL A 18 6.75 -10.05 -15.53
C VAL A 18 7.36 -9.60 -14.20
N HIS A 19 8.33 -8.68 -14.25
CA HIS A 19 8.95 -8.15 -13.05
C HIS A 19 7.96 -7.41 -12.16
N ALA A 20 7.13 -6.53 -12.73
CA ALA A 20 6.12 -5.79 -11.98
C ALA A 20 5.11 -6.73 -11.28
N ILE A 21 4.66 -7.79 -11.96
CA ILE A 21 3.76 -8.80 -11.38
C ILE A 21 4.48 -9.57 -10.25
N ALA A 22 5.73 -9.98 -10.46
CA ALA A 22 6.51 -10.72 -9.47
C ALA A 22 6.78 -9.87 -8.21
N ASP A 23 7.10 -8.60 -8.38
CA ASP A 23 7.35 -7.69 -7.26
C ASP A 23 6.06 -7.36 -6.51
N LEU A 24 4.95 -7.19 -7.23
CA LEU A 24 3.64 -6.97 -6.62
C LEU A 24 3.18 -8.17 -5.77
N ALA A 25 3.47 -9.40 -6.22
CA ALA A 25 3.15 -10.60 -5.45
C ALA A 25 3.83 -10.66 -4.09
N LYS A 26 5.01 -10.06 -3.95
CA LYS A 26 5.80 -10.03 -2.71
C LYS A 26 5.32 -8.98 -1.70
N GLN A 27 4.53 -7.99 -2.17
CA GLN A 27 3.98 -6.94 -1.31
C GLN A 27 2.79 -7.45 -0.48
N PRO A 28 2.43 -6.76 0.62
CA PRO A 28 1.24 -7.07 1.38
C PRO A 28 -0.02 -7.09 0.51
N VAL A 29 -0.84 -8.12 0.67
CA VAL A 29 -2.05 -8.29 -0.15
C VAL A 29 -3.16 -7.37 0.36
N PRO A 30 -3.84 -6.58 -0.51
CA PRO A 30 -4.97 -5.75 -0.10
C PRO A 30 -6.14 -6.59 0.42
N ASP A 31 -6.86 -6.04 1.42
CA ASP A 31 -7.98 -6.75 2.03
C ASP A 31 -9.11 -7.04 1.05
N VAL A 32 -9.34 -6.19 0.06
CA VAL A 32 -10.33 -6.44 -1.01
C VAL A 32 -10.07 -7.76 -1.75
N VAL A 33 -8.81 -8.16 -1.90
CA VAL A 33 -8.47 -9.46 -2.51
C VAL A 33 -8.85 -10.60 -1.57
N ASN A 34 -8.57 -10.46 -0.28
CA ASN A 34 -8.96 -11.44 0.75
C ASN A 34 -10.49 -11.61 0.81
N GLU A 35 -11.23 -10.50 0.77
CA GLU A 35 -12.70 -10.50 0.79
C GLU A 35 -13.30 -11.21 -0.42
N VAL A 36 -12.85 -10.88 -1.63
CA VAL A 36 -13.38 -11.47 -2.87
C VAL A 36 -13.13 -12.98 -2.94
N TYR A 37 -11.98 -13.43 -2.45
CA TYR A 37 -11.65 -14.87 -2.47
C TYR A 37 -12.05 -15.61 -1.19
N HIS A 38 -12.72 -14.94 -0.24
CA HIS A 38 -13.16 -15.52 1.05
C HIS A 38 -12.02 -16.22 1.81
N VAL A 39 -10.86 -15.61 1.81
CA VAL A 39 -9.66 -16.09 2.50
C VAL A 39 -9.12 -15.02 3.43
N ASN A 40 -8.38 -15.44 4.45
CA ASN A 40 -7.74 -14.53 5.38
C ASN A 40 -6.22 -14.58 5.21
N ASP A 41 -5.57 -13.43 5.38
CA ASP A 41 -4.13 -13.32 5.51
C ASP A 41 -3.33 -13.92 4.33
N LEU A 42 -3.75 -13.69 3.08
CA LEU A 42 -2.95 -14.05 1.92
C LEU A 42 -1.59 -13.35 1.97
N THR A 43 -0.53 -14.14 1.80
CA THR A 43 0.85 -13.65 1.73
C THR A 43 1.60 -14.42 0.66
N PHE A 44 2.68 -13.82 0.14
CA PHE A 44 3.53 -14.48 -0.86
C PHE A 44 4.00 -15.86 -0.40
N GLY A 45 3.72 -16.87 -1.20
CA GLY A 45 4.05 -18.26 -0.91
C GLY A 45 3.35 -19.23 -1.87
N PRO A 46 3.32 -20.53 -1.58
CA PRO A 46 2.74 -21.55 -2.48
C PRO A 46 1.28 -21.30 -2.87
N LYS A 47 0.51 -20.62 -2.01
CA LYS A 47 -0.91 -20.30 -2.26
C LYS A 47 -1.11 -18.91 -2.93
N TYR A 48 -0.09 -18.07 -2.94
CA TYR A 48 -0.12 -16.74 -3.52
C TYR A 48 1.26 -16.36 -4.07
N PHE A 49 1.62 -16.90 -5.22
CA PHE A 49 2.88 -16.60 -5.91
C PHE A 49 2.70 -15.64 -7.09
N ILE A 50 1.44 -15.35 -7.44
CA ILE A 50 1.02 -14.39 -8.45
C ILE A 50 -0.17 -13.60 -7.92
N PRO A 51 -0.25 -12.27 -8.15
CA PRO A 51 -1.40 -11.45 -7.74
C PRO A 51 -2.69 -11.97 -8.36
N LYS A 52 -3.78 -11.91 -7.60
CA LYS A 52 -5.10 -12.29 -8.10
C LYS A 52 -5.62 -11.23 -9.10
N PRO A 53 -6.39 -11.61 -10.13
CA PRO A 53 -6.89 -10.68 -11.16
C PRO A 53 -7.70 -9.48 -10.61
N VAL A 54 -8.29 -9.63 -9.42
CA VAL A 54 -9.05 -8.57 -8.75
C VAL A 54 -8.16 -7.60 -7.96
N ASP A 55 -6.85 -7.81 -7.93
CA ASP A 55 -5.92 -6.89 -7.24
C ASP A 55 -5.88 -5.55 -7.99
N PRO A 56 -6.38 -4.47 -7.36
CA PRO A 56 -6.49 -3.17 -8.02
C PRO A 56 -5.14 -2.55 -8.38
N ARG A 57 -4.07 -2.99 -7.73
CA ARG A 57 -2.71 -2.49 -7.98
C ARG A 57 -2.15 -2.95 -9.33
N LEU A 58 -2.70 -4.03 -9.90
CA LEU A 58 -2.24 -4.56 -11.19
C LEU A 58 -2.34 -3.51 -12.30
N ILE A 59 -3.44 -2.76 -12.37
CA ILE A 59 -3.62 -1.77 -13.43
C ILE A 59 -2.64 -0.61 -13.29
N THR A 60 -2.33 -0.19 -12.08
CA THR A 60 -1.42 0.95 -11.85
C THR A 60 0.04 0.56 -11.99
N GLU A 61 0.46 -0.54 -11.37
CA GLU A 61 1.88 -0.89 -11.30
C GLU A 61 2.36 -1.56 -12.60
N VAL A 62 1.59 -2.52 -13.13
CA VAL A 62 1.99 -3.22 -14.36
C VAL A 62 1.88 -2.29 -15.57
N SER A 63 0.81 -1.48 -15.68
CA SER A 63 0.67 -0.55 -16.79
C SER A 63 1.78 0.50 -16.79
N ALA A 64 2.15 1.02 -15.62
CA ALA A 64 3.24 1.98 -15.49
C ALA A 64 4.59 1.37 -15.88
N ALA A 65 4.90 0.15 -15.41
CA ALA A 65 6.13 -0.54 -15.76
C ALA A 65 6.26 -0.79 -17.27
N VAL A 66 5.18 -1.28 -17.90
CA VAL A 66 5.14 -1.52 -19.34
C VAL A 66 5.24 -0.23 -20.14
N ALA A 67 4.57 0.85 -19.72
CA ALA A 67 4.66 2.15 -20.38
C ALA A 67 6.09 2.71 -20.30
N LYS A 68 6.74 2.58 -19.15
CA LYS A 68 8.13 3.00 -18.94
C LYS A 68 9.08 2.24 -19.86
N ALA A 69 8.97 0.91 -19.90
CA ALA A 69 9.79 0.07 -20.79
C ALA A 69 9.57 0.42 -22.27
N ALA A 70 8.33 0.71 -22.69
CA ALA A 70 8.03 1.14 -24.05
C ALA A 70 8.72 2.48 -24.40
N MET A 71 8.79 3.41 -23.45
CA MET A 71 9.50 4.68 -23.63
C MET A 71 11.01 4.49 -23.71
N GLU A 72 11.58 3.72 -22.79
CA GLU A 72 13.02 3.45 -22.70
C GLU A 72 13.53 2.68 -23.91
N SER A 73 12.73 1.76 -24.46
CA SER A 73 13.08 1.01 -25.69
C SER A 73 12.74 1.76 -26.99
N GLY A 74 12.23 3.01 -26.90
CA GLY A 74 11.99 3.86 -28.07
C GLY A 74 10.79 3.47 -28.94
N VAL A 75 9.92 2.54 -28.46
CA VAL A 75 8.74 2.12 -29.24
C VAL A 75 7.49 2.98 -28.91
N ALA A 76 7.52 3.76 -27.85
CA ALA A 76 6.44 4.69 -27.49
C ALA A 76 6.38 5.87 -28.49
N ARG A 77 5.16 6.26 -28.91
CA ARG A 77 4.91 7.44 -29.74
C ARG A 77 4.53 8.66 -28.91
N THR A 78 3.86 8.42 -27.81
CA THR A 78 3.38 9.47 -26.89
C THR A 78 3.98 9.23 -25.51
N PRO A 79 5.03 9.98 -25.13
CA PRO A 79 5.66 9.80 -23.82
C PRO A 79 4.77 10.30 -22.69
N ILE A 80 4.80 9.61 -21.56
CA ILE A 80 4.19 10.05 -20.30
C ILE A 80 5.20 10.94 -19.59
N THR A 81 4.86 12.20 -19.35
CA THR A 81 5.71 13.16 -18.66
C THR A 81 5.38 13.28 -17.17
N ASP A 82 4.12 13.04 -16.80
CA ASP A 82 3.62 13.10 -15.42
C ASP A 82 3.10 11.72 -14.99
N TRP A 83 3.96 10.99 -14.28
CA TRP A 83 3.67 9.63 -13.80
C TRP A 83 2.60 9.60 -12.70
N GLU A 84 2.57 10.62 -11.84
CA GLU A 84 1.57 10.67 -10.78
C GLU A 84 0.18 10.88 -11.35
N LYS A 85 0.06 11.81 -12.30
CA LYS A 85 -1.19 12.03 -13.03
C LYS A 85 -1.63 10.75 -13.77
N TYR A 86 -0.72 10.08 -14.45
CA TYR A 86 -1.02 8.85 -15.18
C TYR A 86 -1.52 7.73 -14.26
N LYS A 87 -0.79 7.45 -13.17
CA LYS A 87 -1.23 6.45 -12.17
C LYS A 87 -2.61 6.81 -11.57
N GLN A 88 -2.86 8.09 -11.40
CA GLN A 88 -4.13 8.58 -10.90
C GLN A 88 -5.30 8.36 -11.89
N GLU A 89 -5.07 8.62 -13.18
CA GLU A 89 -6.06 8.32 -14.23
C GLU A 89 -6.39 6.83 -14.25
N LEU A 90 -5.39 5.95 -14.10
CA LEU A 90 -5.58 4.50 -13.99
C LEU A 90 -6.42 4.09 -12.76
N ARG A 91 -6.18 4.72 -11.59
CA ARG A 91 -7.00 4.47 -10.38
C ARG A 91 -8.46 4.90 -10.57
N GLN A 92 -8.70 6.00 -11.28
CA GLN A 92 -10.05 6.47 -11.60
C GLN A 92 -10.83 5.49 -12.47
N LEU A 93 -10.17 4.79 -13.40
CA LEU A 93 -10.79 3.76 -14.22
C LEU A 93 -11.34 2.59 -13.40
N LEU A 94 -10.74 2.32 -12.25
CA LEU A 94 -11.22 1.29 -11.31
C LEU A 94 -12.37 1.74 -10.40
N GLY A 95 -12.78 3.00 -10.49
CA GLY A 95 -13.82 3.57 -9.62
C GLY A 95 -13.40 3.65 -8.14
N GLN A 96 -12.13 3.47 -7.83
CA GLN A 96 -11.62 3.39 -6.46
C GLN A 96 -11.40 4.75 -5.80
N GLU A 97 -11.24 5.81 -6.57
CA GLU A 97 -11.08 7.15 -6.04
C GLU A 97 -12.25 8.06 -6.45
N THR A 98 -13.07 8.42 -5.48
CA THR A 98 -13.97 9.57 -5.68
C THR A 98 -13.16 10.86 -5.63
N LYS A 99 -13.63 11.92 -6.31
CA LYS A 99 -12.99 13.27 -6.22
C LYS A 99 -12.84 13.75 -4.77
N LEU A 100 -13.76 13.33 -3.89
CA LEU A 100 -13.74 13.67 -2.48
C LEU A 100 -12.61 12.97 -1.73
N THR A 101 -12.50 11.64 -1.88
CA THR A 101 -11.44 10.83 -1.23
C THR A 101 -10.06 11.36 -1.62
N ARG A 102 -9.87 11.66 -2.90
CA ARG A 102 -8.63 12.24 -3.39
C ARG A 102 -8.30 13.58 -2.73
N LYS A 103 -9.25 14.51 -2.69
CA LYS A 103 -9.05 15.82 -2.05
C LYS A 103 -8.69 15.68 -0.58
N LEU A 104 -9.27 14.70 0.11
CA LEU A 104 -8.93 14.39 1.50
C LEU A 104 -7.50 13.85 1.63
N HIS A 105 -7.09 12.91 0.78
CA HIS A 105 -5.72 12.38 0.76
C HIS A 105 -4.68 13.46 0.45
N ASP A 106 -4.93 14.28 -0.57
CA ASP A 106 -4.03 15.39 -0.94
C ASP A 106 -3.88 16.40 0.21
N THR A 107 -4.99 16.73 0.88
CA THR A 107 -4.96 17.61 2.06
C THR A 107 -4.20 16.97 3.23
N ALA A 108 -4.40 15.69 3.48
CA ALA A 108 -3.70 14.97 4.55
C ALA A 108 -2.19 14.88 4.30
N ARG A 109 -1.77 14.68 3.04
CA ARG A 109 -0.34 14.65 2.65
C ARG A 109 0.36 15.99 2.84
N LEU A 110 -0.35 17.11 2.65
CA LEU A 110 0.22 18.46 2.89
C LEU A 110 0.50 18.70 4.38
N HIS A 111 -0.30 18.11 5.26
CA HIS A 111 -0.19 18.29 6.71
C HIS A 111 -0.38 16.95 7.44
N PRO A 112 0.56 15.98 7.31
CA PRO A 112 0.41 14.66 7.90
C PRO A 112 0.37 14.75 9.42
N GLN A 113 -0.74 14.33 10.00
CA GLN A 113 -0.96 14.32 11.44
C GLN A 113 -0.46 13.02 12.08
N ARG A 114 -0.13 13.08 13.38
CA ARG A 114 0.12 11.89 14.18
C ARG A 114 -1.21 11.21 14.50
N VAL A 115 -1.36 9.96 14.08
CA VAL A 115 -2.60 9.18 14.27
C VAL A 115 -2.33 7.94 15.09
N VAL A 116 -3.06 7.78 16.18
CA VAL A 116 -2.92 6.63 17.09
C VAL A 116 -3.86 5.52 16.65
N PHE A 117 -3.31 4.34 16.42
CA PHE A 117 -4.03 3.11 16.13
C PHE A 117 -4.12 2.26 17.41
N ALA A 118 -5.25 2.33 18.10
CA ALA A 118 -5.43 1.71 19.41
C ALA A 118 -5.41 0.18 19.40
N GLU A 119 -5.83 -0.45 18.30
CA GLU A 119 -5.83 -1.90 18.11
C GLU A 119 -4.67 -2.37 17.21
N GLY A 120 -3.45 -1.93 17.50
CA GLY A 120 -2.27 -2.25 16.69
C GLY A 120 -2.03 -3.75 16.46
N GLY A 121 -2.51 -4.62 17.35
CA GLY A 121 -2.45 -6.07 17.18
C GLY A 121 -3.47 -6.69 16.21
N ASN A 122 -4.41 -5.91 15.68
CA ASN A 122 -5.35 -6.34 14.67
C ASN A 122 -4.68 -6.29 13.27
N PRO A 123 -4.68 -7.40 12.49
CA PRO A 123 -4.07 -7.45 11.16
C PRO A 123 -4.52 -6.35 10.20
N THR A 124 -5.82 -6.05 10.15
CA THR A 124 -6.38 -5.01 9.28
C THR A 124 -5.92 -3.62 9.69
N MET A 125 -5.93 -3.32 11.00
CA MET A 125 -5.44 -2.05 11.52
C MET A 125 -3.95 -1.86 11.28
N LEU A 126 -3.17 -2.94 11.41
CA LEU A 126 -1.74 -2.91 11.15
C LEU A 126 -1.43 -2.62 9.67
N LYS A 127 -2.14 -3.27 8.75
CA LYS A 127 -2.03 -2.99 7.31
C LYS A 127 -2.42 -1.54 7.01
N ALA A 128 -3.53 -1.05 7.56
CA ALA A 128 -4.00 0.32 7.36
C ALA A 128 -2.97 1.35 7.85
N ALA A 129 -2.35 1.13 9.01
CA ALA A 129 -1.31 2.01 9.53
C ALA A 129 -0.07 2.06 8.63
N VAL A 130 0.40 0.89 8.17
CA VAL A 130 1.55 0.80 7.24
C VAL A 130 1.23 1.48 5.92
N GLN A 131 0.05 1.22 5.35
CA GLN A 131 -0.40 1.82 4.11
C GLN A 131 -0.52 3.36 4.24
N ALA A 132 -1.18 3.86 5.29
CA ALA A 132 -1.33 5.29 5.52
C ALA A 132 0.02 6.01 5.65
N LYS A 133 1.03 5.34 6.23
CA LYS A 133 2.40 5.85 6.28
C LYS A 133 3.05 5.88 4.90
N GLN A 134 2.98 4.77 4.15
CA GLN A 134 3.56 4.67 2.80
C GLN A 134 2.96 5.69 1.84
N GLU A 135 1.67 5.97 1.98
CA GLU A 135 0.97 6.98 1.19
C GLU A 135 1.19 8.42 1.69
N GLY A 136 1.90 8.60 2.82
CA GLY A 136 2.18 9.92 3.40
C GLY A 136 0.97 10.63 4.00
N ILE A 137 -0.12 9.89 4.28
CA ILE A 137 -1.39 10.43 4.79
C ILE A 137 -1.26 10.82 6.26
N CYS A 138 -0.52 10.05 7.05
CA CYS A 138 -0.32 10.32 8.48
C CYS A 138 1.02 9.76 8.99
N GLN A 139 1.36 10.14 10.22
CA GLN A 139 2.41 9.53 11.01
C GLN A 139 1.76 8.56 12.01
N PRO A 140 1.70 7.26 11.74
CA PRO A 140 1.02 6.31 12.59
C PRO A 140 1.78 6.03 13.87
N ILE A 141 1.03 5.85 14.97
CA ILE A 141 1.51 5.38 16.27
C ILE A 141 0.68 4.14 16.62
N LEU A 142 1.33 3.00 16.81
CA LEU A 142 0.66 1.75 17.16
C LEU A 142 0.65 1.57 18.68
N LEU A 143 -0.51 1.34 19.25
CA LEU A 143 -0.61 0.94 20.65
C LEU A 143 -0.63 -0.57 20.77
N GLY A 144 0.23 -1.11 21.61
CA GLY A 144 0.24 -2.53 21.93
C GLY A 144 1.62 -3.07 22.32
N ASN A 145 1.65 -4.36 22.66
CA ASN A 145 2.89 -5.04 23.00
C ASN A 145 3.77 -5.20 21.75
N PRO A 146 5.04 -4.70 21.76
CA PRO A 146 5.92 -4.72 20.59
C PRO A 146 6.17 -6.12 20.05
N ASP A 147 6.35 -7.14 20.92
CA ASP A 147 6.62 -8.50 20.48
C ASP A 147 5.42 -9.11 19.74
N ARG A 148 4.20 -8.80 20.19
CA ARG A 148 2.97 -9.23 19.53
C ARG A 148 2.82 -8.54 18.17
N LEU A 149 3.04 -7.22 18.10
CA LEU A 149 2.97 -6.44 16.87
C LEU A 149 3.97 -6.94 15.84
N ASN A 150 5.22 -7.15 16.24
CA ASN A 150 6.28 -7.66 15.36
C ASN A 150 5.98 -9.08 14.85
N ARG A 151 5.40 -9.96 15.67
CA ARG A 151 4.98 -11.29 15.22
C ARG A 151 3.87 -11.22 14.16
N VAL A 152 2.87 -10.37 14.35
CA VAL A 152 1.79 -10.17 13.36
C VAL A 152 2.34 -9.55 12.09
N ALA A 153 3.19 -8.52 12.20
CA ALA A 153 3.83 -7.86 11.07
C ALA A 153 4.69 -8.84 10.26
N SER A 154 5.52 -9.66 10.92
CA SER A 154 6.35 -10.67 10.27
C SER A 154 5.52 -11.70 9.50
N ARG A 155 4.39 -12.15 10.08
CA ARG A 155 3.46 -13.06 9.40
C ARG A 155 2.86 -12.43 8.14
N LEU A 156 2.55 -11.13 8.18
CA LEU A 156 1.97 -10.36 7.09
C LEU A 156 3.01 -9.74 6.16
N LYS A 157 4.31 -9.92 6.45
CA LYS A 157 5.45 -9.31 5.74
C LYS A 157 5.36 -7.78 5.69
N LEU A 158 4.90 -7.17 6.78
CA LEU A 158 4.84 -5.73 6.95
C LEU A 158 6.12 -5.23 7.62
N ASP A 159 6.62 -4.09 7.17
CA ASP A 159 7.73 -3.39 7.79
C ASP A 159 7.21 -2.35 8.78
N LEU A 160 7.63 -2.45 10.03
CA LEU A 160 7.30 -1.52 11.12
C LEU A 160 8.49 -0.68 11.57
N SER A 161 9.65 -0.77 10.91
CA SER A 161 10.92 -0.14 11.36
C SER A 161 10.79 1.36 11.62
N ASP A 162 9.94 2.03 10.84
CA ASP A 162 9.73 3.48 10.94
C ASP A 162 8.41 3.86 11.61
N ILE A 163 7.72 2.97 12.29
CA ILE A 163 6.45 3.24 12.96
C ILE A 163 6.67 3.24 14.48
N GLU A 164 6.24 4.31 15.13
CA GLU A 164 6.31 4.44 16.58
C GLU A 164 5.38 3.40 17.24
N ILE A 165 5.92 2.59 18.15
CA ILE A 165 5.14 1.62 18.94
C ILE A 165 5.16 2.07 20.40
N VAL A 166 3.98 2.19 21.00
CA VAL A 166 3.81 2.53 22.40
C VAL A 166 3.19 1.37 23.16
N ASP A 167 3.99 0.76 24.06
CA ASP A 167 3.49 -0.26 24.98
C ASP A 167 2.89 0.40 26.22
N MET A 168 1.58 0.44 26.33
CA MET A 168 0.89 1.03 27.47
C MET A 168 1.13 0.29 28.80
N ARG A 169 1.72 -0.91 28.77
CA ARG A 169 2.03 -1.69 29.98
C ARG A 169 3.45 -1.42 30.48
N ALA A 170 4.38 -1.12 29.59
CA ALA A 170 5.77 -0.85 29.90
C ALA A 170 6.02 0.60 30.36
N ASP A 171 5.20 1.53 29.89
CA ASP A 171 5.34 2.93 30.24
C ASP A 171 4.69 3.19 31.60
N ASN A 172 5.30 4.07 32.42
CA ASN A 172 4.94 4.36 33.80
C ASN A 172 3.48 4.83 33.92
N GLU A 173 2.52 3.88 33.82
CA GLU A 173 1.08 4.11 33.72
C GLU A 173 0.48 4.81 34.94
N GLN A 174 1.13 4.69 36.11
CA GLN A 174 0.59 5.30 37.34
C GLN A 174 0.45 6.81 37.22
N GLY A 175 1.36 7.50 36.53
CA GLY A 175 1.28 8.95 36.32
C GLY A 175 0.20 9.37 35.32
N ARG A 176 -0.01 8.57 34.26
CA ARG A 176 -1.03 8.88 33.23
C ARG A 176 -2.44 8.55 33.71
N ARG A 177 -2.65 7.39 34.33
CA ARG A 177 -3.95 7.01 34.94
C ARG A 177 -4.38 7.98 36.02
N ALA A 178 -3.45 8.46 36.86
CA ALA A 178 -3.74 9.46 37.86
C ALA A 178 -4.17 10.83 37.29
N LYS A 179 -3.67 11.19 36.08
CA LYS A 179 -4.12 12.40 35.39
C LYS A 179 -5.51 12.25 34.78
N PHE A 180 -5.86 11.09 34.23
CA PHE A 180 -7.20 10.83 33.69
C PHE A 180 -8.26 10.63 34.76
N ALA A 181 -7.91 10.12 35.96
CA ALA A 181 -8.84 9.92 37.05
C ALA A 181 -9.21 11.24 37.80
N LYS A 182 -8.56 12.37 37.46
CA LYS A 182 -8.82 13.69 38.07
C LYS A 182 -9.74 14.61 37.25
N HIS A 183 -10.22 14.12 36.11
CA HIS A 183 -11.18 14.77 35.23
C HIS A 183 -12.44 13.90 35.10
#